data_df074e020adb42dbbbb7d428763baa9c
#
_entry.id   df074e020adb42dbbbb7d428763baa9c
#
_cell.length_a   1.000
_cell.length_b   1.000
_cell.length_c   1.000
_cell.angle_alpha   90.00
_cell.angle_beta   90.00
_cell.angle_gamma   90.00
#
_symmetry.space_group_name_H-M   'P 1'
#
loop_
_entity.id
_entity.type
_entity.pdbx_description
1 polymer ?
#
loop_
_entity_poly.entity_id
_entity_poly.type
_entity_poly.pdbx_seq_one_letter_code
_entity_poly.pdbx_strand_id
1 'polypeptide(L)'
;MLQTLSAPAMDTDEDSYAAFLDLFNDTNTSDTSYVVNENVKICSKQVVNQFGARIIPVFYYVNFLLSYLGNGLVLLIIYKYEKLSTVTNIFLLNLVLSNLLFAGSLPFWAAYHQREWIFGKALCKMVSSAYFIGFYSSILFLTLLTFDRYLAVVHAIAAAKSRKRAYAVVASVTVWCVSVVASVKELVLQNVWDSPFNGLVCEETGYSDSVMNMWRLVSYYQQFLLFFLLPLFMVMYCYVSITVRILSTRMKEKCRAIKLIFVIVFTFFVCWTPYNIVVLLQAVQISSPTEDDDSCSERLTYALYVTRNIAYLYCCISPVFYTFVGKKFQSHFKRLMVKNIPCLKRHMSPSSYSTRSTSQRTPHSAYEY
;
A
#
# COMPACT_ATOMS: atom_id res chain seq x y z
N MET A 1 0.34 6.16 -14.21
CA MET A 1 -0.53 6.13 -13.03
C MET A 1 -0.63 7.48 -12.32
N LEU A 2 0.27 8.39 -12.56
CA LEU A 2 0.31 9.74 -12.01
C LEU A 2 -0.13 10.83 -12.99
N GLN A 3 -0.41 10.47 -14.23
CA GLN A 3 -0.72 11.41 -15.31
C GLN A 3 -2.06 12.16 -15.21
N THR A 4 -2.84 11.90 -14.17
CA THR A 4 -4.06 12.69 -13.90
C THR A 4 -3.85 13.70 -12.80
N LEU A 5 -2.60 13.91 -12.38
CA LEU A 5 -2.20 14.87 -11.38
C LEU A 5 -1.76 16.16 -12.06
N SER A 6 -2.69 16.87 -12.68
CA SER A 6 -2.43 18.25 -13.03
C SER A 6 -2.46 19.11 -11.78
N ALA A 7 -1.54 20.04 -11.74
CA ALA A 7 -1.30 20.99 -10.68
C ALA A 7 -2.52 21.83 -10.28
N PRO A 8 -2.39 22.59 -9.18
CA PRO A 8 -3.43 23.46 -8.68
C PRO A 8 -3.92 24.43 -9.75
N ALA A 9 -5.23 24.62 -9.80
CA ALA A 9 -5.85 25.66 -10.61
C ALA A 9 -5.25 27.02 -10.22
N MET A 10 -4.47 27.61 -11.09
CA MET A 10 -4.39 29.04 -11.15
C MET A 10 -5.72 29.53 -11.73
N ASP A 11 -6.29 30.55 -11.13
CA ASP A 11 -7.31 31.39 -11.75
C ASP A 11 -6.73 31.88 -13.08
N THR A 12 -7.04 31.16 -14.15
CA THR A 12 -6.76 31.62 -15.50
C THR A 12 -8.10 32.04 -16.06
N ASP A 13 -8.33 33.34 -16.01
CA ASP A 13 -9.35 34.02 -16.79
C ASP A 13 -9.28 33.55 -18.24
N GLU A 14 -10.44 33.52 -18.92
CA GLU A 14 -10.54 33.31 -20.37
C GLU A 14 -9.54 34.18 -21.17
N ASP A 15 -9.14 35.31 -20.61
CA ASP A 15 -8.13 36.22 -21.14
C ASP A 15 -6.75 35.60 -21.29
N SER A 16 -6.33 34.66 -20.40
CA SER A 16 -5.04 33.98 -20.48
C SER A 16 -4.99 32.97 -21.63
N TYR A 17 -6.13 32.37 -21.95
CA TYR A 17 -6.25 31.41 -23.07
C TYR A 17 -6.30 32.18 -24.41
N ALA A 18 -6.97 33.33 -24.46
CA ALA A 18 -6.97 34.23 -25.59
C ALA A 18 -5.56 34.79 -25.87
N ALA A 19 -4.84 35.23 -24.84
CA ALA A 19 -3.46 35.70 -24.96
C ALA A 19 -2.48 34.62 -25.46
N PHE A 20 -2.71 33.35 -25.07
CA PHE A 20 -1.93 32.22 -25.59
C PHE A 20 -2.21 31.95 -27.08
N LEU A 21 -3.48 32.03 -27.51
CA LEU A 21 -3.84 31.86 -28.93
C LEU A 21 -3.33 33.06 -29.77
N ASP A 22 -3.32 34.26 -29.24
CA ASP A 22 -2.77 35.44 -29.91
C ASP A 22 -1.25 35.34 -30.07
N LEU A 23 -0.52 34.72 -29.11
CA LEU A 23 0.92 34.49 -29.21
C LEU A 23 1.28 33.54 -30.37
N PHE A 24 0.41 32.61 -30.72
CA PHE A 24 0.57 31.72 -31.88
C PHE A 24 0.13 32.36 -33.21
N ASN A 25 -0.76 33.38 -33.16
CA ASN A 25 -1.19 34.09 -34.36
C ASN A 25 -0.21 35.22 -34.79
N ASP A 26 0.67 35.70 -33.93
CA ASP A 26 1.54 36.85 -34.19
C ASP A 26 2.91 36.45 -34.78
N THR A 27 3.20 35.16 -35.00
CA THR A 27 4.42 34.71 -35.71
C THR A 27 4.15 34.58 -37.19
N ASN A 28 3.92 35.72 -37.89
CA ASN A 28 4.09 35.84 -39.33
C ASN A 28 5.57 35.93 -39.65
N THR A 29 6.23 34.79 -39.76
CA THR A 29 7.46 34.64 -40.58
C THR A 29 7.64 33.19 -41.01
N SER A 30 7.43 33.01 -42.34
CA SER A 30 7.97 32.00 -43.25
C SER A 30 8.13 30.56 -42.81
N ASP A 31 7.28 29.72 -43.43
CA ASP A 31 7.52 28.31 -43.83
C ASP A 31 7.87 27.29 -42.74
N THR A 32 6.90 27.03 -41.87
CA THR A 32 6.50 25.67 -41.53
C THR A 32 5.05 25.73 -41.04
N SER A 33 4.11 25.41 -41.93
CA SER A 33 2.71 25.22 -41.55
C SER A 33 2.62 24.00 -40.61
N TYR A 34 2.69 24.24 -39.30
CA TYR A 34 2.14 23.26 -38.39
C TYR A 34 0.63 23.28 -38.59
N VAL A 35 0.14 22.29 -39.31
CA VAL A 35 -1.29 22.00 -39.36
C VAL A 35 -1.68 21.67 -37.95
N VAL A 36 -2.24 22.64 -37.22
CA VAL A 36 -2.96 22.37 -35.97
C VAL A 36 -4.11 21.47 -36.37
N ASN A 37 -3.98 20.19 -36.06
CA ASN A 37 -5.01 19.21 -36.33
C ASN A 37 -6.20 19.63 -35.46
N GLU A 38 -7.26 20.18 -36.08
CA GLU A 38 -8.50 20.60 -35.43
C GLU A 38 -9.17 19.50 -34.59
N ASN A 39 -8.67 18.28 -34.69
CA ASN A 39 -9.13 17.13 -33.94
C ASN A 39 -8.37 16.90 -32.60
N VAL A 40 -7.46 17.79 -32.18
CA VAL A 40 -6.85 17.69 -30.85
C VAL A 40 -7.83 18.23 -29.81
N LYS A 41 -8.67 17.32 -29.30
CA LYS A 41 -9.61 17.62 -28.20
C LYS A 41 -8.81 17.83 -26.93
N ILE A 42 -8.61 19.09 -26.53
CA ILE A 42 -7.96 19.42 -25.25
C ILE A 42 -8.96 19.13 -24.14
N CYS A 43 -8.62 18.11 -23.31
CA CYS A 43 -9.47 17.71 -22.20
C CYS A 43 -9.33 18.69 -21.02
N SER A 44 -10.33 19.52 -20.80
CA SER A 44 -10.40 20.33 -19.57
C SER A 44 -10.81 19.47 -18.38
N LYS A 45 -9.84 19.06 -17.56
CA LYS A 45 -10.08 18.36 -16.29
C LYS A 45 -10.10 19.33 -15.08
N GLN A 46 -10.39 20.59 -15.32
CA GLN A 46 -10.23 21.66 -14.34
C GLN A 46 -11.03 21.40 -13.04
N VAL A 47 -12.29 20.97 -13.14
CA VAL A 47 -13.14 20.71 -11.97
C VAL A 47 -12.64 19.52 -11.17
N VAL A 48 -12.22 18.43 -11.85
CA VAL A 48 -11.65 17.23 -11.22
C VAL A 48 -10.36 17.57 -10.51
N ASN A 49 -9.54 18.42 -11.11
CA ASN A 49 -8.25 18.83 -10.58
C ASN A 49 -8.40 19.75 -9.36
N GLN A 50 -9.33 20.70 -9.38
CA GLN A 50 -9.63 21.56 -8.22
C GLN A 50 -10.13 20.75 -7.03
N PHE A 51 -11.02 19.80 -7.25
CA PHE A 51 -11.47 18.88 -6.21
C PHE A 51 -10.29 18.07 -5.65
N GLY A 52 -9.47 17.49 -6.53
CA GLY A 52 -8.29 16.74 -6.17
C GLY A 52 -7.29 17.56 -5.35
N ALA A 53 -6.96 18.76 -5.80
CA ALA A 53 -5.99 19.66 -5.16
C ALA A 53 -6.39 20.06 -3.73
N ARG A 54 -7.69 20.17 -3.43
CA ARG A 54 -8.17 20.52 -2.09
C ARG A 54 -8.23 19.33 -1.13
N ILE A 55 -8.72 18.19 -1.59
CA ILE A 55 -9.06 17.05 -0.73
C ILE A 55 -7.91 16.06 -0.61
N ILE A 56 -7.23 15.73 -1.70
CA ILE A 56 -6.18 14.70 -1.71
C ILE A 56 -5.03 15.01 -0.74
N PRO A 57 -4.48 16.22 -0.67
CA PRO A 57 -3.40 16.53 0.26
C PRO A 57 -3.76 16.27 1.72
N VAL A 58 -4.97 16.67 2.12
CA VAL A 58 -5.46 16.44 3.49
C VAL A 58 -5.51 14.95 3.80
N PHE A 59 -6.09 14.14 2.89
CA PHE A 59 -6.13 12.69 3.02
C PHE A 59 -4.73 12.07 3.11
N TYR A 60 -3.79 12.52 2.30
CA TYR A 60 -2.42 11.97 2.29
C TYR A 60 -1.66 12.30 3.57
N TYR A 61 -1.76 13.55 4.08
CA TYR A 61 -1.14 13.90 5.36
C TYR A 61 -1.76 13.14 6.53
N VAL A 62 -3.10 13.00 6.58
CA VAL A 62 -3.80 12.23 7.62
C VAL A 62 -3.40 10.75 7.55
N ASN A 63 -3.39 10.15 6.36
CA ASN A 63 -2.95 8.77 6.17
C ASN A 63 -1.49 8.57 6.60
N PHE A 64 -0.59 9.48 6.24
CA PHE A 64 0.80 9.46 6.67
C PHE A 64 0.91 9.44 8.19
N LEU A 65 0.30 10.42 8.86
CA LEU A 65 0.37 10.54 10.33
C LEU A 65 -0.19 9.30 11.03
N LEU A 66 -1.38 8.85 10.65
CA LEU A 66 -2.01 7.68 11.26
C LEU A 66 -1.23 6.39 10.97
N SER A 67 -0.69 6.23 9.76
CA SER A 67 0.15 5.08 9.41
C SER A 67 1.45 5.06 10.19
N TYR A 68 2.14 6.20 10.32
CA TYR A 68 3.38 6.27 11.07
C TYR A 68 3.18 6.07 12.56
N LEU A 69 2.12 6.64 13.15
CA LEU A 69 1.78 6.40 14.55
C LEU A 69 1.41 4.93 14.79
N GLY A 70 0.54 4.38 13.96
CA GLY A 70 0.06 3.00 14.13
C GLY A 70 1.13 1.95 13.85
N ASN A 71 1.80 2.00 12.71
CA ASN A 71 2.86 1.05 12.36
C ASN A 71 4.10 1.25 13.22
N GLY A 72 4.44 2.50 13.59
CA GLY A 72 5.53 2.80 14.53
C GLY A 72 5.29 2.21 15.91
N LEU A 73 4.04 2.24 16.40
CA LEU A 73 3.65 1.58 17.66
C LEU A 73 3.82 0.06 17.58
N VAL A 74 3.37 -0.56 16.47
CA VAL A 74 3.56 -2.00 16.25
C VAL A 74 5.04 -2.35 16.19
N LEU A 75 5.85 -1.57 15.49
CA LEU A 75 7.30 -1.73 15.41
C LEU A 75 7.95 -1.66 16.80
N LEU A 76 7.56 -0.68 17.63
CA LEU A 76 8.04 -0.52 18.99
C LEU A 76 7.68 -1.72 19.88
N ILE A 77 6.48 -2.27 19.74
CA ILE A 77 6.03 -3.46 20.46
C ILE A 77 6.83 -4.68 20.04
N ILE A 78 7.03 -4.88 18.72
CA ILE A 78 7.86 -5.99 18.20
C ILE A 78 9.28 -5.88 18.77
N TYR A 79 9.89 -4.70 18.70
CA TYR A 79 11.26 -4.48 19.18
C TYR A 79 11.43 -4.75 20.68
N LYS A 80 10.47 -4.29 21.50
CA LYS A 80 10.59 -4.38 22.98
C LYS A 80 10.13 -5.72 23.57
N TYR A 81 9.17 -6.38 22.96
CA TYR A 81 8.45 -7.48 23.61
C TYR A 81 8.42 -8.79 22.81
N GLU A 82 8.74 -8.76 21.53
CA GLU A 82 8.65 -9.94 20.68
C GLU A 82 10.04 -10.45 20.25
N LYS A 83 10.19 -11.77 20.18
CA LYS A 83 11.43 -12.39 19.66
C LYS A 83 11.38 -12.47 18.15
N LEU A 84 12.40 -11.94 17.45
CA LEU A 84 12.59 -12.07 16.01
C LEU A 84 13.14 -13.46 15.59
N SER A 85 12.86 -14.48 16.39
CA SER A 85 13.18 -15.87 16.07
C SER A 85 12.02 -16.61 15.40
N THR A 86 10.79 -16.06 15.47
CA THR A 86 9.62 -16.69 14.88
C THR A 86 9.38 -16.18 13.46
N VAL A 87 9.03 -17.07 12.53
CA VAL A 87 8.71 -16.75 11.14
C VAL A 87 7.65 -15.66 11.05
N THR A 88 6.59 -15.78 11.83
CA THR A 88 5.48 -14.80 11.86
C THR A 88 5.94 -13.41 12.25
N ASN A 89 6.79 -13.27 13.28
CA ASN A 89 7.26 -11.95 13.73
C ASN A 89 8.20 -11.32 12.70
N ILE A 90 8.99 -12.12 11.98
CA ILE A 90 9.83 -11.64 10.86
C ILE A 90 8.95 -11.09 9.74
N PHE A 91 7.95 -11.83 9.28
CA PHE A 91 7.04 -11.37 8.23
C PHE A 91 6.20 -10.16 8.67
N LEU A 92 5.76 -10.14 9.93
CA LEU A 92 5.02 -9.00 10.47
C LEU A 92 5.90 -7.73 10.54
N LEU A 93 7.16 -7.86 10.96
CA LEU A 93 8.12 -6.76 10.95
C LEU A 93 8.28 -6.18 9.54
N ASN A 94 8.49 -7.06 8.55
CA ASN A 94 8.65 -6.63 7.16
C ASN A 94 7.38 -5.99 6.60
N LEU A 95 6.19 -6.50 6.94
CA LEU A 95 4.92 -5.88 6.57
C LEU A 95 4.79 -4.45 7.13
N VAL A 96 5.16 -4.26 8.40
CA VAL A 96 5.16 -2.92 9.03
C VAL A 96 6.15 -1.99 8.31
N LEU A 97 7.36 -2.46 7.98
CA LEU A 97 8.34 -1.69 7.23
C LEU A 97 7.83 -1.33 5.82
N SER A 98 7.16 -2.26 5.13
CA SER A 98 6.53 -2.01 3.83
C SER A 98 5.46 -0.92 3.91
N ASN A 99 4.59 -0.96 4.93
CA ASN A 99 3.57 0.06 5.16
C ASN A 99 4.18 1.43 5.49
N LEU A 100 5.26 1.48 6.27
CA LEU A 100 5.97 2.73 6.57
C LEU A 100 6.66 3.30 5.33
N LEU A 101 7.27 2.45 4.49
CA LEU A 101 7.88 2.87 3.23
C LEU A 101 6.83 3.48 2.28
N PHE A 102 5.70 2.79 2.11
CA PHE A 102 4.57 3.29 1.33
C PHE A 102 4.05 4.63 1.87
N ALA A 103 3.70 4.68 3.16
CA ALA A 103 3.15 5.88 3.77
C ALA A 103 4.13 7.06 3.77
N GLY A 104 5.45 6.80 3.83
CA GLY A 104 6.50 7.80 3.75
C GLY A 104 6.58 8.54 2.42
N SER A 105 6.03 7.98 1.34
CA SER A 105 5.92 8.66 0.05
C SER A 105 4.76 9.68 0.01
N LEU A 106 3.72 9.51 0.84
CA LEU A 106 2.49 10.31 0.76
C LEU A 106 2.65 11.82 1.00
N PRO A 107 3.51 12.30 1.92
CA PRO A 107 3.71 13.75 2.11
C PRO A 107 4.26 14.46 0.87
N PHE A 108 5.12 13.78 0.09
CA PHE A 108 5.66 14.34 -1.15
C PHE A 108 4.56 14.48 -2.21
N TRP A 109 3.71 13.46 -2.33
CA TRP A 109 2.55 13.49 -3.21
C TRP A 109 1.51 14.52 -2.75
N ALA A 110 1.32 14.69 -1.43
CA ALA A 110 0.43 15.71 -0.88
C ALA A 110 0.91 17.12 -1.25
N ALA A 111 2.21 17.40 -1.09
CA ALA A 111 2.80 18.68 -1.46
C ALA A 111 2.71 18.93 -2.97
N TYR A 112 2.97 17.90 -3.79
CA TYR A 112 2.84 17.97 -5.25
C TYR A 112 1.40 18.27 -5.72
N HIS A 113 0.39 17.72 -5.04
CA HIS A 113 -1.01 18.04 -5.34
C HIS A 113 -1.42 19.48 -4.98
N GLN A 114 -0.71 20.12 -4.06
CA GLN A 114 -0.98 21.51 -3.67
C GLN A 114 -0.26 22.51 -4.55
N ARG A 115 0.87 22.11 -5.12
CA ARG A 115 1.77 22.97 -5.89
C ARG A 115 2.44 22.16 -6.99
N GLU A 116 3.55 22.65 -7.51
CA GLU A 116 4.44 21.93 -8.42
C GLU A 116 5.39 20.97 -7.69
N TRP A 117 6.13 20.15 -8.43
CA TRP A 117 7.13 19.24 -7.88
C TRP A 117 8.43 19.97 -7.55
N ILE A 118 8.59 20.38 -6.32
CA ILE A 118 9.76 21.17 -5.85
C ILE A 118 10.96 20.32 -5.40
N PHE A 119 10.84 18.99 -5.37
CA PHE A 119 11.83 18.10 -4.74
C PHE A 119 12.94 17.61 -5.67
N GLY A 120 12.91 17.98 -6.94
CA GLY A 120 13.90 17.61 -7.94
C GLY A 120 13.80 16.17 -8.46
N LYS A 121 14.62 15.86 -9.45
CA LYS A 121 14.56 14.61 -10.23
C LYS A 121 14.85 13.34 -9.40
N ALA A 122 15.84 13.39 -8.52
CA ALA A 122 16.22 12.23 -7.72
C ALA A 122 15.07 11.79 -6.80
N LEU A 123 14.44 12.74 -6.08
CA LEU A 123 13.31 12.44 -5.22
C LEU A 123 12.05 12.05 -6.00
N CYS A 124 11.82 12.57 -7.22
CA CYS A 124 10.76 12.10 -8.10
C CYS A 124 10.86 10.58 -8.34
N LYS A 125 12.04 10.10 -8.73
CA LYS A 125 12.30 8.68 -8.94
C LYS A 125 12.22 7.85 -7.66
N MET A 126 12.84 8.32 -6.59
CA MET A 126 12.90 7.60 -5.31
C MET A 126 11.52 7.49 -4.64
N VAL A 127 10.76 8.58 -4.60
CA VAL A 127 9.43 8.63 -3.96
C VAL A 127 8.44 7.77 -4.74
N SER A 128 8.46 7.84 -6.08
CA SER A 128 7.63 6.98 -6.93
C SER A 128 7.98 5.49 -6.73
N SER A 129 9.27 5.16 -6.71
CA SER A 129 9.71 3.78 -6.49
C SER A 129 9.37 3.29 -5.08
N ALA A 130 9.58 4.12 -4.04
CA ALA A 130 9.26 3.78 -2.66
C ALA A 130 7.76 3.47 -2.47
N TYR A 131 6.89 4.21 -3.15
CA TYR A 131 5.45 3.95 -3.17
C TYR A 131 5.16 2.53 -3.68
N PHE A 132 5.66 2.16 -4.85
CA PHE A 132 5.39 0.84 -5.44
C PHE A 132 6.11 -0.30 -4.71
N ILE A 133 7.36 -0.11 -4.29
CA ILE A 133 8.08 -1.10 -3.49
C ILE A 133 7.31 -1.39 -2.19
N GLY A 134 6.86 -0.35 -1.48
CA GLY A 134 6.07 -0.49 -0.27
C GLY A 134 4.74 -1.19 -0.53
N PHE A 135 4.05 -0.85 -1.60
CA PHE A 135 2.80 -1.48 -2.00
C PHE A 135 2.97 -2.96 -2.34
N TYR A 136 3.87 -3.31 -3.26
CA TYR A 136 4.07 -4.70 -3.68
C TYR A 136 4.58 -5.59 -2.55
N SER A 137 5.54 -5.10 -1.77
CA SER A 137 6.06 -5.87 -0.63
C SER A 137 5.00 -6.10 0.45
N SER A 138 4.12 -5.14 0.73
CA SER A 138 3.07 -5.31 1.73
C SER A 138 2.09 -6.43 1.34
N ILE A 139 1.69 -6.52 0.07
CA ILE A 139 0.85 -7.60 -0.44
C ILE A 139 1.53 -8.96 -0.30
N LEU A 140 2.78 -9.05 -0.72
CA LEU A 140 3.52 -10.30 -0.69
C LEU A 140 3.76 -10.77 0.76
N PHE A 141 4.05 -9.86 1.71
CA PHE A 141 4.18 -10.22 3.12
C PHE A 141 2.86 -10.64 3.76
N LEU A 142 1.73 -10.03 3.38
CA LEU A 142 0.40 -10.51 3.80
C LEU A 142 0.12 -11.92 3.28
N THR A 143 0.46 -12.18 2.03
CA THR A 143 0.32 -13.50 1.41
C THR A 143 1.21 -14.53 2.12
N LEU A 144 2.47 -14.19 2.41
CA LEU A 144 3.38 -15.05 3.18
C LEU A 144 2.88 -15.31 4.61
N LEU A 145 2.34 -14.30 5.29
CA LEU A 145 1.74 -14.47 6.62
C LEU A 145 0.56 -15.45 6.59
N THR A 146 -0.27 -15.36 5.56
CA THR A 146 -1.41 -16.26 5.36
C THR A 146 -0.92 -17.68 5.07
N PHE A 147 0.05 -17.82 4.19
CA PHE A 147 0.66 -19.10 3.85
C PHE A 147 1.38 -19.74 5.05
N ASP A 148 2.09 -18.96 5.86
CA ASP A 148 2.69 -19.42 7.12
C ASP A 148 1.64 -20.00 8.08
N ARG A 149 0.45 -19.39 8.15
CA ARG A 149 -0.67 -19.90 8.94
C ARG A 149 -1.26 -21.17 8.36
N TYR A 150 -1.40 -21.23 7.05
CA TYR A 150 -1.83 -22.44 6.36
C TYR A 150 -0.90 -23.62 6.67
N LEU A 151 0.40 -23.45 6.51
CA LEU A 151 1.38 -24.50 6.85
C LEU A 151 1.30 -24.91 8.32
N ALA A 152 1.16 -23.96 9.24
CA ALA A 152 1.10 -24.23 10.68
C ALA A 152 -0.15 -25.01 11.13
N VAL A 153 -1.23 -24.92 10.38
CA VAL A 153 -2.54 -25.53 10.74
C VAL A 153 -2.79 -26.80 9.95
N VAL A 154 -2.62 -26.75 8.63
CA VAL A 154 -2.95 -27.87 7.74
C VAL A 154 -1.81 -28.89 7.69
N HIS A 155 -0.57 -28.43 7.61
CA HIS A 155 0.64 -29.26 7.50
C HIS A 155 1.55 -29.13 8.72
N ALA A 156 0.98 -29.23 9.93
CA ALA A 156 1.70 -28.93 11.19
C ALA A 156 2.99 -29.73 11.38
N ILE A 157 3.03 -31.01 11.00
CA ILE A 157 4.22 -31.88 11.14
C ILE A 157 5.34 -31.46 10.18
N ALA A 158 5.03 -31.25 8.90
CA ALA A 158 5.99 -30.79 7.91
C ALA A 158 6.47 -29.37 8.22
N ALA A 159 5.55 -28.51 8.67
CA ALA A 159 5.86 -27.13 9.06
C ALA A 159 6.82 -27.08 10.26
N ALA A 160 6.70 -27.96 11.24
CA ALA A 160 7.60 -28.00 12.39
C ALA A 160 9.05 -28.23 11.98
N LYS A 161 9.30 -28.99 10.90
CA LYS A 161 10.63 -29.28 10.36
C LYS A 161 11.17 -28.16 9.46
N SER A 162 10.32 -27.54 8.65
CA SER A 162 10.71 -26.57 7.60
C SER A 162 10.66 -25.10 8.05
N ARG A 163 9.83 -24.71 9.03
CA ARG A 163 9.65 -23.33 9.51
C ARG A 163 10.83 -22.84 10.36
N LYS A 164 12.01 -22.79 9.75
CA LYS A 164 13.23 -22.25 10.39
C LYS A 164 13.34 -20.74 10.14
N ARG A 165 14.10 -20.05 10.99
CA ARG A 165 14.42 -18.63 10.82
C ARG A 165 15.01 -18.33 9.44
N ALA A 166 15.89 -19.20 8.93
CA ALA A 166 16.50 -19.04 7.61
C ALA A 166 15.44 -18.97 6.48
N TYR A 167 14.40 -19.81 6.53
CA TYR A 167 13.27 -19.72 5.59
C TYR A 167 12.64 -18.32 5.57
N ALA A 168 12.34 -17.76 6.75
CA ALA A 168 11.72 -16.46 6.84
C ALA A 168 12.62 -15.33 6.32
N VAL A 169 13.93 -15.42 6.57
CA VAL A 169 14.90 -14.44 6.07
C VAL A 169 15.01 -14.52 4.54
N VAL A 170 15.21 -15.73 4.00
CA VAL A 170 15.30 -15.92 2.53
C VAL A 170 14.02 -15.44 1.85
N ALA A 171 12.84 -15.83 2.33
CA ALA A 171 11.57 -15.39 1.79
C ALA A 171 11.41 -13.85 1.85
N SER A 172 11.85 -13.23 2.96
CA SER A 172 11.82 -11.77 3.09
C SER A 172 12.73 -11.07 2.07
N VAL A 173 13.96 -11.56 1.90
CA VAL A 173 14.87 -11.00 0.87
C VAL A 173 14.27 -11.16 -0.53
N THR A 174 13.71 -12.33 -0.83
CA THR A 174 13.06 -12.59 -2.12
C THR A 174 11.90 -11.59 -2.36
N VAL A 175 11.06 -11.34 -1.36
CA VAL A 175 9.96 -10.36 -1.47
C VAL A 175 10.48 -8.97 -1.77
N TRP A 176 11.50 -8.50 -1.05
CA TRP A 176 12.08 -7.19 -1.31
C TRP A 176 12.70 -7.09 -2.71
N CYS A 177 13.45 -8.11 -3.14
CA CYS A 177 14.02 -8.16 -4.50
C CYS A 177 12.93 -8.14 -5.58
N VAL A 178 11.87 -8.95 -5.45
CA VAL A 178 10.74 -8.96 -6.39
C VAL A 178 10.06 -7.60 -6.42
N SER A 179 9.84 -6.97 -5.27
CA SER A 179 9.19 -5.66 -5.20
C SER A 179 10.02 -4.55 -5.85
N VAL A 180 11.35 -4.58 -5.67
CA VAL A 180 12.27 -3.64 -6.33
C VAL A 180 12.27 -3.85 -7.85
N VAL A 181 12.38 -5.09 -8.31
CA VAL A 181 12.35 -5.41 -9.76
C VAL A 181 11.01 -4.99 -10.38
N ALA A 182 9.90 -5.25 -9.71
CA ALA A 182 8.57 -4.86 -10.18
C ALA A 182 8.38 -3.33 -10.25
N SER A 183 9.19 -2.57 -9.52
CA SER A 183 9.14 -1.10 -9.47
C SER A 183 10.23 -0.40 -10.32
N VAL A 184 10.99 -1.16 -11.11
CA VAL A 184 12.09 -0.61 -11.94
C VAL A 184 11.57 0.43 -12.95
N LYS A 185 10.35 0.25 -13.47
CA LYS A 185 9.73 1.21 -14.38
C LYS A 185 9.73 2.63 -13.78
N GLU A 186 9.41 2.76 -12.50
CA GLU A 186 9.37 4.05 -11.81
C GLU A 186 10.77 4.70 -11.69
N LEU A 187 11.80 3.90 -11.47
CA LEU A 187 13.18 4.39 -11.45
C LEU A 187 13.67 4.88 -12.83
N VAL A 188 13.19 4.25 -13.90
CA VAL A 188 13.60 4.56 -15.26
C VAL A 188 12.80 5.71 -15.85
N LEU A 189 11.46 5.60 -15.83
CA LEU A 189 10.57 6.48 -16.60
C LEU A 189 10.17 7.76 -15.84
N GLN A 190 10.16 7.76 -14.51
CA GLN A 190 9.82 8.98 -13.75
C GLN A 190 10.88 10.05 -13.93
N ASN A 191 10.46 11.25 -14.28
CA ASN A 191 11.34 12.38 -14.52
C ASN A 191 10.66 13.69 -14.11
N VAL A 192 11.44 14.76 -14.00
CA VAL A 192 10.92 16.11 -13.77
C VAL A 192 11.10 16.90 -15.05
N TRP A 193 10.05 17.56 -15.48
CA TRP A 193 10.06 18.49 -16.60
C TRP A 193 9.16 19.68 -16.30
N ASP A 194 9.42 20.80 -16.98
CA ASP A 194 8.64 22.02 -16.84
C ASP A 194 7.47 21.98 -17.80
N SER A 195 6.24 21.94 -17.26
CA SER A 195 5.01 21.94 -18.03
C SER A 195 4.51 23.37 -18.23
N PRO A 196 4.15 23.79 -19.46
CA PRO A 196 3.68 25.14 -19.73
C PRO A 196 2.48 25.58 -18.88
N PHE A 197 1.69 24.62 -18.39
CA PHE A 197 0.45 24.89 -17.64
C PHE A 197 0.54 24.60 -16.14
N ASN A 198 1.51 23.80 -15.72
CA ASN A 198 1.53 23.21 -14.38
C ASN A 198 2.86 23.39 -13.62
N GLY A 199 3.80 24.16 -14.17
CA GLY A 199 5.15 24.28 -13.62
C GLY A 199 5.89 22.94 -13.61
N LEU A 200 6.74 22.71 -12.61
CA LEU A 200 7.52 21.48 -12.51
C LEU A 200 6.65 20.29 -12.14
N VAL A 201 6.60 19.29 -13.03
CA VAL A 201 5.83 18.04 -12.83
C VAL A 201 6.75 16.84 -12.71
N CYS A 202 6.37 15.87 -11.85
CA CYS A 202 7.03 14.58 -11.71
C CYS A 202 6.17 13.51 -12.36
N GLU A 203 6.52 13.11 -13.58
CA GLU A 203 5.73 12.22 -14.42
C GLU A 203 6.59 11.30 -15.27
N GLU A 204 5.96 10.30 -15.87
CA GLU A 204 6.58 9.42 -16.85
C GLU A 204 6.82 10.21 -18.14
N THR A 205 8.08 10.37 -18.53
CA THR A 205 8.47 11.12 -19.74
C THR A 205 9.82 10.66 -20.29
N GLY A 206 10.16 11.13 -21.50
CA GLY A 206 11.44 10.89 -22.14
C GLY A 206 11.43 9.83 -23.24
N TYR A 207 10.26 9.26 -23.56
CA TYR A 207 10.08 8.27 -24.63
C TYR A 207 8.86 8.61 -25.47
N SER A 208 8.71 7.95 -26.64
CA SER A 208 7.53 8.11 -27.49
C SER A 208 6.25 7.61 -26.81
N ASP A 209 5.10 8.17 -27.17
CA ASP A 209 3.80 7.81 -26.59
C ASP A 209 3.48 6.33 -26.70
N SER A 210 3.86 5.68 -27.80
CA SER A 210 3.69 4.24 -27.99
C SER A 210 4.46 3.41 -26.96
N VAL A 211 5.72 3.78 -26.69
CA VAL A 211 6.55 3.13 -25.66
C VAL A 211 5.99 3.38 -24.27
N MET A 212 5.56 4.62 -23.98
CA MET A 212 4.97 4.98 -22.69
C MET A 212 3.68 4.20 -22.44
N ASN A 213 2.79 4.12 -23.42
CA ASN A 213 1.53 3.37 -23.32
C ASN A 213 1.79 1.88 -23.13
N MET A 214 2.77 1.29 -23.82
CA MET A 214 3.18 -0.10 -23.59
C MET A 214 3.62 -0.32 -22.13
N TRP A 215 4.49 0.53 -21.58
CA TRP A 215 4.94 0.40 -20.18
C TRP A 215 3.81 0.61 -19.17
N ARG A 216 2.86 1.51 -19.45
CA ARG A 216 1.65 1.68 -18.62
C ARG A 216 0.79 0.43 -18.61
N LEU A 217 0.53 -0.14 -19.79
CA LEU A 217 -0.22 -1.39 -19.92
C LEU A 217 0.45 -2.54 -19.16
N VAL A 218 1.76 -2.71 -19.35
CA VAL A 218 2.53 -3.72 -18.62
C VAL A 218 2.39 -3.52 -17.11
N SER A 219 2.50 -2.27 -16.61
CA SER A 219 2.34 -1.97 -15.19
C SER A 219 0.95 -2.27 -14.66
N TYR A 220 -0.10 -1.91 -15.40
CA TYR A 220 -1.48 -2.15 -14.98
C TYR A 220 -1.80 -3.63 -14.91
N TYR A 221 -1.41 -4.40 -15.94
CA TYR A 221 -1.59 -5.86 -15.93
C TYR A 221 -0.71 -6.54 -14.89
N GLN A 222 0.55 -6.12 -14.72
CA GLN A 222 1.42 -6.61 -13.66
C GLN A 222 0.79 -6.39 -12.28
N GLN A 223 0.32 -5.18 -12.00
CA GLN A 223 -0.33 -4.86 -10.73
C GLN A 223 -1.59 -5.70 -10.52
N PHE A 224 -2.46 -5.78 -11.51
CA PHE A 224 -3.72 -6.51 -11.41
C PHE A 224 -3.52 -8.02 -11.30
N LEU A 225 -2.70 -8.62 -12.17
CA LEU A 225 -2.55 -10.08 -12.23
C LEU A 225 -1.61 -10.60 -11.13
N LEU A 226 -0.41 -10.02 -10.98
CA LEU A 226 0.63 -10.56 -10.10
C LEU A 226 0.52 -10.07 -8.66
N PHE A 227 0.04 -8.83 -8.44
CA PHE A 227 -0.02 -8.24 -7.11
C PHE A 227 -1.44 -8.07 -6.54
N PHE A 228 -2.47 -8.45 -7.28
CA PHE A 228 -3.83 -8.48 -6.76
C PHE A 228 -4.50 -9.85 -6.96
N LEU A 229 -4.65 -10.31 -8.19
CA LEU A 229 -5.42 -11.52 -8.50
C LEU A 229 -4.74 -12.80 -8.00
N LEU A 230 -3.46 -12.99 -8.28
CA LEU A 230 -2.68 -14.14 -7.81
C LEU A 230 -2.64 -14.23 -6.28
N PRO A 231 -2.28 -13.18 -5.51
CA PRO A 231 -2.39 -13.17 -4.06
C PRO A 231 -3.79 -13.47 -3.55
N LEU A 232 -4.84 -12.93 -4.19
CA LEU A 232 -6.23 -13.20 -3.83
C LEU A 232 -6.56 -14.69 -3.89
N PHE A 233 -6.23 -15.36 -5.00
CA PHE A 233 -6.45 -16.80 -5.14
C PHE A 233 -5.66 -17.61 -4.12
N MET A 234 -4.39 -17.29 -3.90
CA MET A 234 -3.55 -17.96 -2.89
C MET A 234 -4.16 -17.83 -1.48
N VAL A 235 -4.58 -16.64 -1.13
CA VAL A 235 -5.20 -16.35 0.17
C VAL A 235 -6.52 -17.09 0.33
N MET A 236 -7.39 -17.07 -0.68
CA MET A 236 -8.66 -17.81 -0.66
C MET A 236 -8.43 -19.30 -0.47
N TYR A 237 -7.52 -19.91 -1.23
CA TYR A 237 -7.14 -21.31 -1.08
C TYR A 237 -6.66 -21.63 0.35
N CYS A 238 -5.75 -20.80 0.90
CA CYS A 238 -5.25 -20.99 2.25
C CYS A 238 -6.38 -20.95 3.30
N TYR A 239 -7.29 -19.97 3.21
CA TYR A 239 -8.36 -19.84 4.21
C TYR A 239 -9.42 -20.92 4.10
N VAL A 240 -9.79 -21.34 2.90
CA VAL A 240 -10.69 -22.49 2.71
C VAL A 240 -10.08 -23.74 3.34
N SER A 241 -8.82 -24.03 3.03
CA SER A 241 -8.10 -25.18 3.57
C SER A 241 -7.96 -25.15 5.11
N ILE A 242 -7.63 -23.97 5.67
CA ILE A 242 -7.57 -23.75 7.12
C ILE A 242 -8.93 -23.99 7.76
N THR A 243 -10.01 -23.45 7.18
CA THR A 243 -11.37 -23.57 7.72
C THR A 243 -11.81 -25.03 7.74
N VAL A 244 -11.62 -25.76 6.65
CA VAL A 244 -11.94 -27.20 6.56
C VAL A 244 -11.16 -27.96 7.65
N ARG A 245 -9.88 -27.69 7.83
CA ARG A 245 -9.04 -28.35 8.84
C ARG A 245 -9.50 -28.06 10.27
N ILE A 246 -9.89 -26.80 10.58
CA ILE A 246 -10.39 -26.41 11.90
C ILE A 246 -11.70 -27.10 12.23
N LEU A 247 -12.63 -27.12 11.27
CA LEU A 247 -13.94 -27.77 11.45
C LEU A 247 -13.80 -29.26 11.71
N SER A 248 -12.84 -29.94 11.01
CA SER A 248 -12.60 -31.37 11.18
C SER A 248 -11.91 -31.74 12.50
N THR A 249 -11.16 -30.84 13.14
CA THR A 249 -10.28 -31.17 14.28
C THR A 249 -10.63 -30.51 15.60
N ARG A 250 -11.73 -29.75 15.69
CA ARG A 250 -12.22 -29.01 16.88
C ARG A 250 -11.15 -28.14 17.57
N MET A 251 -10.17 -27.61 16.85
CA MET A 251 -9.06 -26.81 17.39
C MET A 251 -9.47 -25.37 17.71
N LYS A 252 -10.27 -25.15 18.77
CA LYS A 252 -10.82 -23.83 19.13
C LYS A 252 -9.75 -22.78 19.51
N GLU A 253 -8.61 -23.19 20.06
CA GLU A 253 -7.59 -22.24 20.53
C GLU A 253 -6.81 -21.57 19.40
N LYS A 254 -6.57 -22.26 18.28
CA LYS A 254 -5.88 -21.71 17.11
C LYS A 254 -6.71 -20.73 16.29
N CYS A 255 -8.05 -20.78 16.42
CA CYS A 255 -8.98 -19.94 15.65
C CYS A 255 -8.75 -18.44 15.83
N ARG A 256 -8.27 -18.00 17.01
CA ARG A 256 -8.13 -16.57 17.31
C ARG A 256 -7.00 -15.89 16.52
N ALA A 257 -5.84 -16.52 16.41
CA ALA A 257 -4.72 -15.98 15.64
C ALA A 257 -5.04 -15.96 14.14
N ILE A 258 -5.76 -16.99 13.67
CA ILE A 258 -6.21 -17.11 12.29
C ILE A 258 -7.26 -16.04 11.99
N LYS A 259 -8.22 -15.80 12.90
CA LYS A 259 -9.23 -14.75 12.77
C LYS A 259 -8.59 -13.37 12.61
N LEU A 260 -7.52 -13.07 13.37
CA LEU A 260 -6.80 -11.79 13.24
C LEU A 260 -6.24 -11.61 11.83
N ILE A 261 -5.50 -12.60 11.32
CA ILE A 261 -4.90 -12.51 9.98
C ILE A 261 -5.99 -12.46 8.91
N PHE A 262 -7.07 -13.24 9.09
CA PHE A 262 -8.23 -13.17 8.19
C PHE A 262 -8.79 -11.75 8.08
N VAL A 263 -9.06 -11.09 9.22
CA VAL A 263 -9.60 -9.73 9.23
C VAL A 263 -8.67 -8.75 8.51
N ILE A 264 -7.35 -8.86 8.74
CA ILE A 264 -6.36 -7.98 8.10
C ILE A 264 -6.35 -8.17 6.59
N VAL A 265 -6.32 -9.42 6.14
CA VAL A 265 -6.31 -9.76 4.71
C VAL A 265 -7.63 -9.42 4.04
N PHE A 266 -8.76 -9.72 4.69
CA PHE A 266 -10.08 -9.34 4.18
C PHE A 266 -10.20 -7.84 4.01
N THR A 267 -9.78 -7.06 5.01
CA THR A 267 -9.78 -5.59 4.92
C THR A 267 -8.86 -5.09 3.80
N PHE A 268 -7.70 -5.74 3.61
CA PHE A 268 -6.84 -5.43 2.47
C PHE A 268 -7.60 -5.55 1.15
N PHE A 269 -8.21 -6.69 0.88
CA PHE A 269 -8.90 -6.89 -0.38
C PHE A 269 -10.12 -5.97 -0.54
N VAL A 270 -10.89 -5.71 0.52
CA VAL A 270 -12.00 -4.75 0.47
C VAL A 270 -11.53 -3.36 0.09
N CYS A 271 -10.43 -2.89 0.68
CA CYS A 271 -9.88 -1.57 0.39
C CYS A 271 -9.26 -1.46 -1.01
N TRP A 272 -8.57 -2.51 -1.49
CA TRP A 272 -7.81 -2.47 -2.73
C TRP A 272 -8.57 -2.94 -3.97
N THR A 273 -9.65 -3.72 -3.83
CA THR A 273 -10.44 -4.21 -4.97
C THR A 273 -11.00 -3.10 -5.85
N PRO A 274 -11.68 -2.06 -5.30
CA PRO A 274 -12.25 -1.00 -6.14
C PRO A 274 -11.17 -0.28 -6.97
N TYR A 275 -10.01 -0.02 -6.36
CA TYR A 275 -8.88 0.61 -7.03
C TYR A 275 -8.31 -0.26 -8.16
N ASN A 276 -8.11 -1.57 -7.93
CA ASN A 276 -7.60 -2.47 -8.96
C ASN A 276 -8.59 -2.68 -10.11
N ILE A 277 -9.90 -2.60 -9.86
CA ILE A 277 -10.92 -2.60 -10.93
C ILE A 277 -10.75 -1.36 -11.80
N VAL A 278 -10.60 -0.17 -11.20
CA VAL A 278 -10.41 1.08 -11.97
C VAL A 278 -9.11 1.04 -12.77
N VAL A 279 -8.01 0.51 -12.21
CA VAL A 279 -6.74 0.31 -12.92
C VAL A 279 -6.91 -0.61 -14.12
N LEU A 280 -7.68 -1.70 -13.99
CA LEU A 280 -7.99 -2.60 -15.11
C LEU A 280 -8.81 -1.89 -16.18
N LEU A 281 -9.81 -1.09 -15.80
CA LEU A 281 -10.60 -0.31 -16.76
C LEU A 281 -9.73 0.68 -17.54
N GLN A 282 -8.77 1.33 -16.89
CA GLN A 282 -7.78 2.19 -17.56
C GLN A 282 -6.91 1.40 -18.55
N ALA A 283 -6.50 0.18 -18.20
CA ALA A 283 -5.73 -0.67 -19.10
C ALA A 283 -6.56 -1.06 -20.36
N VAL A 284 -7.83 -1.40 -20.17
CA VAL A 284 -8.75 -1.72 -21.28
C VAL A 284 -8.95 -0.51 -22.19
N GLN A 285 -9.16 0.67 -21.63
CA GLN A 285 -9.33 1.92 -22.39
C GLN A 285 -8.09 2.24 -23.26
N ILE A 286 -6.88 2.05 -22.72
CA ILE A 286 -5.64 2.25 -23.51
C ILE A 286 -5.50 1.19 -24.60
N SER A 287 -5.93 -0.05 -24.35
CA SER A 287 -5.78 -1.17 -25.28
C SER A 287 -6.77 -1.13 -26.45
N SER A 288 -7.95 -0.54 -26.24
CA SER A 288 -9.05 -0.53 -27.22
C SER A 288 -9.73 0.84 -27.21
N PRO A 289 -9.08 1.87 -27.75
CA PRO A 289 -9.69 3.19 -27.87
C PRO A 289 -10.87 3.09 -28.84
N THR A 290 -12.09 3.36 -28.37
CA THR A 290 -13.29 3.47 -29.20
C THR A 290 -13.44 4.91 -29.68
N GLU A 291 -13.97 5.13 -30.88
CA GLU A 291 -14.14 6.48 -31.46
C GLU A 291 -15.08 7.37 -30.63
N ASP A 292 -15.99 6.76 -29.86
CA ASP A 292 -16.87 7.44 -28.89
C ASP A 292 -16.26 7.60 -27.51
N ASP A 293 -15.07 7.04 -27.28
CA ASP A 293 -14.42 7.12 -25.98
C ASP A 293 -13.87 8.54 -25.81
N ASP A 294 -14.63 9.36 -25.11
CA ASP A 294 -14.14 10.63 -24.60
C ASP A 294 -12.85 10.30 -23.85
N SER A 295 -11.70 10.46 -24.53
CA SER A 295 -10.35 10.25 -23.95
C SER A 295 -10.16 11.02 -22.63
N CYS A 296 -11.14 11.82 -22.31
CA CYS A 296 -11.34 12.64 -21.13
C CYS A 296 -12.38 12.07 -20.18
N SER A 297 -12.45 10.77 -19.94
CA SER A 297 -13.41 10.24 -18.96
C SER A 297 -13.15 10.82 -17.57
N GLU A 298 -13.77 11.95 -17.27
CA GLU A 298 -13.76 12.56 -15.93
C GLU A 298 -14.22 11.57 -14.87
N ARG A 299 -15.22 10.74 -15.20
CA ARG A 299 -15.77 9.70 -14.33
C ARG A 299 -14.71 8.70 -13.88
N LEU A 300 -13.85 8.23 -14.79
CA LEU A 300 -12.79 7.29 -14.47
C LEU A 300 -11.70 7.94 -13.62
N THR A 301 -11.42 9.22 -13.85
CA THR A 301 -10.48 10.01 -13.04
C THR A 301 -11.00 10.22 -11.61
N TYR A 302 -12.28 10.58 -11.43
CA TYR A 302 -12.89 10.64 -10.09
C TYR A 302 -12.88 9.29 -9.39
N ALA A 303 -13.27 8.23 -10.11
CA ALA A 303 -13.24 6.87 -9.57
C ALA A 303 -11.82 6.49 -9.11
N LEU A 304 -10.79 6.84 -9.88
CA LEU A 304 -9.40 6.61 -9.50
C LEU A 304 -9.02 7.35 -8.22
N TYR A 305 -9.37 8.63 -8.10
CA TYR A 305 -9.06 9.41 -6.90
C TYR A 305 -9.75 8.83 -5.66
N VAL A 306 -11.04 8.54 -5.74
CA VAL A 306 -11.81 8.01 -4.61
C VAL A 306 -11.31 6.62 -4.21
N THR A 307 -11.20 5.69 -5.16
CA THR A 307 -10.81 4.31 -4.87
C THR A 307 -9.37 4.20 -4.39
N ARG A 308 -8.47 5.03 -4.91
CA ARG A 308 -7.08 5.13 -4.45
C ARG A 308 -6.99 5.60 -2.99
N ASN A 309 -7.76 6.61 -2.60
CA ASN A 309 -7.80 7.06 -1.21
C ASN A 309 -8.38 6.00 -0.27
N ILE A 310 -9.39 5.25 -0.70
CA ILE A 310 -9.92 4.10 0.06
C ILE A 310 -8.83 3.03 0.23
N ALA A 311 -8.08 2.71 -0.82
CA ALA A 311 -6.98 1.75 -0.75
C ALA A 311 -5.90 2.17 0.27
N TYR A 312 -5.56 3.45 0.31
CA TYR A 312 -4.53 3.97 1.23
C TYR A 312 -4.94 3.90 2.72
N LEU A 313 -6.24 3.94 3.03
CA LEU A 313 -6.73 3.77 4.41
C LEU A 313 -6.30 2.42 5.02
N TYR A 314 -6.05 1.41 4.19
CA TYR A 314 -5.56 0.12 4.68
C TYR A 314 -4.28 0.25 5.53
N CYS A 315 -3.35 1.12 5.13
CA CYS A 315 -2.10 1.33 5.89
C CYS A 315 -2.33 1.90 7.30
N CYS A 316 -3.42 2.66 7.49
CA CYS A 316 -3.83 3.17 8.78
C CYS A 316 -4.60 2.15 9.61
N ILE A 317 -5.40 1.31 8.95
CA ILE A 317 -6.31 0.36 9.61
C ILE A 317 -5.57 -0.89 10.07
N SER A 318 -4.56 -1.35 9.31
CA SER A 318 -3.83 -2.58 9.61
C SER A 318 -3.21 -2.62 11.02
N PRO A 319 -2.58 -1.56 11.57
CA PRO A 319 -2.06 -1.54 12.95
C PRO A 319 -3.14 -1.66 14.03
N VAL A 320 -4.34 -1.14 13.74
CA VAL A 320 -5.48 -1.21 14.65
C VAL A 320 -5.86 -2.67 14.92
N PHE A 321 -5.88 -3.52 13.91
CA PHE A 321 -6.18 -4.93 14.09
C PHE A 321 -5.14 -5.65 14.95
N TYR A 322 -3.85 -5.37 14.78
CA TYR A 322 -2.81 -5.96 15.64
C TYR A 322 -2.99 -5.53 17.10
N THR A 323 -3.29 -4.24 17.33
CA THR A 323 -3.40 -3.66 18.66
C THR A 323 -4.67 -4.10 19.38
N PHE A 324 -5.82 -4.21 18.68
CA PHE A 324 -7.12 -4.47 19.32
C PHE A 324 -7.60 -5.92 19.22
N VAL A 325 -7.19 -6.69 18.21
CA VAL A 325 -7.62 -8.08 18.05
C VAL A 325 -6.58 -9.08 18.55
N GLY A 326 -5.29 -8.75 18.45
CA GLY A 326 -4.19 -9.60 18.90
C GLY A 326 -3.99 -9.52 20.42
N LYS A 327 -4.47 -10.52 21.22
CA LYS A 327 -4.34 -10.50 22.69
C LYS A 327 -2.92 -10.27 23.19
N LYS A 328 -1.89 -10.82 22.54
CA LYS A 328 -0.49 -10.58 22.88
C LYS A 328 -0.14 -9.09 22.72
N PHE A 329 -0.43 -8.53 21.55
CA PHE A 329 -0.21 -7.11 21.28
C PHE A 329 -1.01 -6.22 22.23
N GLN A 330 -2.26 -6.57 22.52
CA GLN A 330 -3.11 -5.88 23.48
C GLN A 330 -2.49 -5.82 24.87
N SER A 331 -1.93 -6.94 25.33
CA SER A 331 -1.26 -7.01 26.63
C SER A 331 0.04 -6.18 26.65
N HIS A 332 0.83 -6.22 25.59
CA HIS A 332 2.05 -5.41 25.45
C HIS A 332 1.74 -3.93 25.32
N PHE A 333 0.70 -3.59 24.57
CA PHE A 333 0.21 -2.21 24.44
C PHE A 333 -0.24 -1.65 25.78
N LYS A 334 -1.07 -2.39 26.52
CA LYS A 334 -1.47 -2.00 27.90
C LYS A 334 -0.28 -1.79 28.81
N ARG A 335 0.70 -2.71 28.77
CA ARG A 335 1.94 -2.60 29.56
C ARG A 335 2.76 -1.37 29.19
N LEU A 336 2.83 -1.05 27.90
CA LEU A 336 3.53 0.14 27.39
C LEU A 336 2.85 1.42 27.88
N MET A 337 1.52 1.49 27.78
CA MET A 337 0.72 2.64 28.21
C MET A 337 0.81 2.88 29.71
N VAL A 338 0.68 1.83 30.52
CA VAL A 338 0.79 1.93 31.99
C VAL A 338 2.20 2.34 32.41
N LYS A 339 3.25 1.94 31.67
CA LYS A 339 4.63 2.33 31.99
C LYS A 339 4.91 3.80 31.69
N ASN A 340 4.36 4.33 30.59
CA ASN A 340 4.71 5.67 30.08
C ASN A 340 3.71 6.76 30.49
N ILE A 341 2.48 6.40 30.91
CA ILE A 341 1.44 7.36 31.31
C ILE A 341 1.05 7.10 32.77
N PRO A 342 1.65 7.85 33.75
CA PRO A 342 1.40 7.62 35.17
C PRO A 342 -0.07 7.73 35.59
N CYS A 343 -0.85 8.58 34.90
CA CYS A 343 -2.27 8.76 35.14
C CYS A 343 -3.10 7.48 34.87
N LEU A 344 -2.69 6.67 33.86
CA LEU A 344 -3.35 5.39 33.53
C LEU A 344 -3.05 4.29 34.56
N LYS A 345 -1.95 4.41 35.30
CA LYS A 345 -1.57 3.46 36.37
C LYS A 345 -2.63 3.37 37.46
N ARG A 346 -3.36 4.47 37.70
CA ARG A 346 -4.40 4.56 38.70
C ARG A 346 -5.73 3.91 38.31
N HIS A 347 -6.03 3.82 37.00
CA HIS A 347 -7.28 3.25 36.48
C HIS A 347 -7.16 1.84 35.92
N MET A 348 -5.95 1.39 35.59
CA MET A 348 -5.68 0.08 35.02
C MET A 348 -4.80 -0.76 35.95
N SER A 349 -5.24 -0.94 37.20
CA SER A 349 -4.65 -1.93 38.09
C SER A 349 -4.69 -3.30 37.40
N PRO A 350 -3.56 -4.01 37.21
CA PRO A 350 -3.60 -5.34 36.65
C PRO A 350 -4.36 -6.21 37.64
N SER A 351 -5.51 -6.75 37.18
CA SER A 351 -6.13 -7.86 37.91
C SER A 351 -5.04 -8.92 38.10
N SER A 352 -4.77 -9.21 39.36
CA SER A 352 -3.76 -10.14 39.85
C SER A 352 -3.78 -11.41 38.99
N TYR A 353 -2.79 -11.57 38.10
CA TYR A 353 -2.46 -12.90 37.61
C TYR A 353 -1.82 -13.63 38.78
N SER A 354 -2.67 -14.33 39.53
CA SER A 354 -2.26 -15.38 40.45
C SER A 354 -1.45 -16.38 39.63
N THR A 355 -0.15 -16.29 39.67
CA THR A 355 0.78 -17.32 39.31
C THR A 355 0.59 -18.43 40.32
N ARG A 356 -0.36 -19.31 40.03
CA ARG A 356 -0.47 -20.59 40.71
C ARG A 356 0.74 -21.42 40.26
N SER A 357 1.85 -21.24 40.96
CA SER A 357 2.98 -22.15 40.92
C SER A 357 2.48 -23.46 41.51
N THR A 358 2.11 -24.38 40.65
CA THR A 358 1.91 -25.78 41.02
C THR A 358 3.31 -26.33 41.23
N SER A 359 3.76 -26.24 42.49
CA SER A 359 4.86 -27.02 43.00
C SER A 359 4.43 -28.50 42.91
N GLN A 360 4.86 -29.20 41.85
CA GLN A 360 4.83 -30.65 41.82
C GLN A 360 5.85 -31.15 42.86
N ARG A 361 5.37 -31.44 44.07
CA ARG A 361 6.06 -32.33 44.95
C ARG A 361 6.12 -33.69 44.27
N THR A 362 7.31 -34.12 43.89
CA THR A 362 7.67 -35.51 43.59
C THR A 362 7.51 -36.34 44.85
N PRO A 363 6.77 -37.45 44.85
CA PRO A 363 6.78 -38.38 45.98
C PRO A 363 8.11 -39.11 45.94
N HIS A 364 8.88 -39.00 47.03
CA HIS A 364 9.95 -39.95 47.37
C HIS A 364 9.27 -41.30 47.63
N SER A 365 9.43 -42.28 46.77
CA SER A 365 9.21 -43.68 47.10
C SER A 365 10.49 -44.25 47.63
N ALA A 366 10.52 -44.46 48.92
CA ALA A 366 11.42 -45.38 49.59
C ALA A 366 11.06 -46.81 49.15
N TYR A 367 12.03 -47.51 48.61
CA TYR A 367 12.06 -48.99 48.67
C TYR A 367 13.31 -49.40 49.38
N GLU A 368 13.11 -49.83 50.62
CA GLU A 368 13.98 -50.82 51.28
C GLU A 368 13.57 -52.21 50.78
N TYR A 369 14.61 -53.00 50.70
CA TYR A 369 14.74 -54.46 50.37
C TYR A 369 14.80 -54.80 48.90
#